data_9861261662b8660d7287aeb5b70b567c
#
_entry.id   9861261662b8660d7287aeb5b70b567c
#
_cell.length_a   1.000
_cell.length_b   1.000
_cell.length_c   1.000
_cell.angle_alpha   90.00
_cell.angle_beta   90.00
_cell.angle_gamma   90.00
#
_symmetry.space_group_name_H-M   'P 1'
#
loop_
_entity.id
_entity.type
_entity.pdbx_description
1 polymer ?
#
loop_
_entity_poly.entity_id
_entity_poly.type
_entity_poly.pdbx_seq_one_letter_code
_entity_poly.pdbx_strand_id
1 'polypeptide(L)'
;MIKLVPITDVKASEYNPRKNDEKRLALTEMSLRKLGFLLPIYADTSGEILSGHQRHLVATRMGFTRIPVQYVNNMDLNERKTVNILFNRATNDLSKQDTCDKIKSRLYNMDIQSMCEALPDIEPDSEASFPCVYAIRRVDTTQLAKVNHRNFDSHIAALAKTLERSVGSSMPIVIGQDMNVVNGIGRLQVAAEAKRKFVQCVQVTKAQEEFSSAMLNLLSMDFSMESSYADVLRYNSFMRERNTRETDTEGNCAFGDGFFKGLFPNNNGRDFFKLEGEALEAWKNKYGDKIVDFGAGKLNNTRTLRNAGVFVSAFEPYFVTTGDTIHKEKSIEIANKFLDEVESGVEYTSVFISSVF
;
A
#
# COMPACT_ATOMS: atom_id res chain seq x y z
N MET A 1 -24.46 -14.75 -9.66
CA MET A 1 -24.25 -14.61 -11.11
C MET A 1 -24.05 -13.12 -11.40
N ILE A 2 -23.03 -12.79 -12.17
CA ILE A 2 -22.75 -11.39 -12.58
C ILE A 2 -23.75 -10.99 -13.68
N LYS A 3 -24.33 -9.81 -13.55
CA LYS A 3 -25.29 -9.25 -14.51
C LYS A 3 -24.82 -7.89 -14.98
N LEU A 4 -25.03 -7.55 -16.25
CA LEU A 4 -24.94 -6.19 -16.73
C LEU A 4 -26.22 -5.46 -16.40
N VAL A 5 -26.12 -4.35 -15.71
CA VAL A 5 -27.24 -3.51 -15.29
C VAL A 5 -26.98 -2.06 -15.68
N PRO A 6 -28.01 -1.22 -15.84
CA PRO A 6 -27.83 0.22 -15.95
C PRO A 6 -26.99 0.75 -14.79
N ILE A 7 -26.08 1.68 -15.06
CA ILE A 7 -25.19 2.25 -14.03
C ILE A 7 -25.98 2.98 -12.94
N THR A 8 -27.18 3.44 -13.27
CA THR A 8 -28.12 4.12 -12.37
C THR A 8 -28.82 3.19 -11.37
N ASP A 9 -28.78 1.86 -11.61
CA ASP A 9 -29.47 0.89 -10.76
C ASP A 9 -28.72 0.61 -9.46
N VAL A 10 -27.48 1.08 -9.37
CA VAL A 10 -26.67 0.96 -8.14
C VAL A 10 -26.20 2.33 -7.69
N LYS A 11 -26.11 2.49 -6.39
CA LYS A 11 -25.74 3.75 -5.74
C LYS A 11 -24.62 3.52 -4.72
N ALA A 12 -23.80 4.55 -4.57
CA ALA A 12 -22.76 4.54 -3.55
C ALA A 12 -23.40 4.45 -2.16
N SER A 13 -22.82 3.63 -1.29
CA SER A 13 -23.20 3.57 0.11
C SER A 13 -22.88 4.91 0.79
N GLU A 14 -23.77 5.36 1.69
CA GLU A 14 -23.49 6.50 2.58
C GLU A 14 -22.27 6.23 3.46
N TYR A 15 -22.05 4.97 3.79
CA TYR A 15 -20.87 4.51 4.50
C TYR A 15 -19.80 4.07 3.50
N ASN A 16 -19.00 5.02 3.02
CA ASN A 16 -17.77 4.71 2.29
C ASN A 16 -16.56 5.14 3.14
N PRO A 17 -15.82 4.20 3.76
CA PRO A 17 -14.67 4.54 4.60
C PRO A 17 -13.49 5.10 3.80
N ARG A 18 -13.52 5.00 2.46
CA ARG A 18 -12.45 5.50 1.59
C ARG A 18 -12.75 6.90 1.12
N LYS A 19 -11.85 7.84 1.42
CA LYS A 19 -11.84 9.16 0.77
C LYS A 19 -11.50 8.98 -0.71
N ASN A 20 -12.12 9.79 -1.55
CA ASN A 20 -11.77 9.86 -2.97
C ASN A 20 -10.37 10.47 -3.09
N ASP A 21 -9.43 9.69 -3.55
CA ASP A 21 -8.06 10.11 -3.90
C ASP A 21 -7.97 10.20 -5.42
N GLU A 22 -7.71 11.39 -5.95
CA GLU A 22 -7.65 11.64 -7.40
C GLU A 22 -6.57 10.79 -8.08
N LYS A 23 -5.45 10.50 -7.43
CA LYS A 23 -4.43 9.60 -7.98
C LYS A 23 -4.97 8.18 -8.17
N ARG A 24 -5.75 7.71 -7.20
CA ARG A 24 -6.39 6.40 -7.25
C ARG A 24 -7.50 6.34 -8.28
N LEU A 25 -8.27 7.41 -8.42
CA LEU A 25 -9.29 7.52 -9.45
C LEU A 25 -8.64 7.52 -10.86
N ALA A 26 -7.52 8.22 -11.05
CA ALA A 26 -6.76 8.18 -12.30
C ALA A 26 -6.23 6.77 -12.62
N LEU A 27 -5.69 6.04 -11.63
CA LEU A 27 -5.29 4.64 -11.82
C LEU A 27 -6.49 3.73 -12.14
N THR A 28 -7.64 3.97 -11.50
CA THR A 28 -8.87 3.21 -11.79
C THR A 28 -9.37 3.50 -13.21
N GLU A 29 -9.30 4.75 -13.65
CA GLU A 29 -9.64 5.13 -15.04
C GLU A 29 -8.71 4.46 -16.04
N MET A 30 -7.39 4.52 -15.81
CA MET A 30 -6.41 3.85 -16.66
C MET A 30 -6.69 2.32 -16.73
N SER A 31 -7.01 1.70 -15.60
CA SER A 31 -7.39 0.29 -15.56
C SER A 31 -8.66 -0.01 -16.37
N LEU A 32 -9.72 0.76 -16.17
CA LEU A 32 -10.97 0.54 -16.91
C LEU A 32 -10.81 0.80 -18.40
N ARG A 33 -10.05 1.82 -18.79
CA ARG A 33 -9.78 2.18 -20.18
C ARG A 33 -9.02 1.09 -20.96
N LYS A 34 -8.12 0.36 -20.29
CA LYS A 34 -7.24 -0.63 -20.94
C LYS A 34 -7.65 -2.08 -20.70
N LEU A 35 -8.36 -2.36 -19.62
CA LEU A 35 -8.68 -3.71 -19.18
C LEU A 35 -10.20 -3.97 -19.02
N GLY A 36 -11.01 -2.91 -19.01
CA GLY A 36 -12.43 -3.02 -18.67
C GLY A 36 -12.64 -3.49 -17.22
N PHE A 37 -13.83 -4.01 -16.97
CA PHE A 37 -14.20 -4.56 -15.67
C PHE A 37 -13.72 -6.02 -15.52
N LEU A 38 -12.49 -6.22 -15.07
CA LEU A 38 -11.96 -7.56 -14.72
C LEU A 38 -12.69 -8.17 -13.53
N LEU A 39 -13.17 -7.34 -12.62
CA LEU A 39 -13.95 -7.74 -11.44
C LEU A 39 -15.27 -6.98 -11.39
N PRO A 40 -16.38 -7.63 -11.00
CA PRO A 40 -17.68 -6.96 -10.91
C PRO A 40 -17.73 -5.96 -9.76
N ILE A 41 -18.72 -5.09 -9.79
CA ILE A 41 -19.16 -4.33 -8.63
C ILE A 41 -20.04 -5.27 -7.79
N TYR A 42 -19.88 -5.21 -6.47
CA TYR A 42 -20.74 -5.95 -5.55
C TYR A 42 -21.74 -4.99 -4.93
N ALA A 43 -23.01 -5.32 -5.02
CA ALA A 43 -24.10 -4.55 -4.44
C ALA A 43 -25.06 -5.47 -3.71
N ASP A 44 -25.78 -4.95 -2.74
CA ASP A 44 -26.91 -5.67 -2.17
C ASP A 44 -28.13 -5.61 -3.10
N THR A 45 -29.21 -6.32 -2.75
CA THR A 45 -30.43 -6.36 -3.58
C THR A 45 -31.18 -5.03 -3.60
N SER A 46 -30.85 -4.05 -2.75
CA SER A 46 -31.35 -2.68 -2.80
C SER A 46 -30.58 -1.79 -3.79
N GLY A 47 -29.50 -2.31 -4.38
CA GLY A 47 -28.60 -1.59 -5.27
C GLY A 47 -27.53 -0.78 -4.54
N GLU A 48 -27.34 -0.94 -3.24
CA GLU A 48 -26.29 -0.25 -2.50
C GLU A 48 -24.95 -0.96 -2.68
N ILE A 49 -23.92 -0.22 -3.10
CA ILE A 49 -22.60 -0.76 -3.42
C ILE A 49 -21.89 -1.17 -2.14
N LEU A 50 -21.42 -2.42 -2.11
CA LEU A 50 -20.59 -2.99 -1.04
C LEU A 50 -19.11 -2.96 -1.41
N SER A 51 -18.78 -3.12 -2.70
CA SER A 51 -17.41 -3.01 -3.21
C SER A 51 -17.41 -2.53 -4.65
N GLY A 52 -16.45 -1.67 -4.99
CA GLY A 52 -16.29 -1.12 -6.33
C GLY A 52 -16.78 0.33 -6.46
N HIS A 53 -16.92 1.08 -5.37
CA HIS A 53 -17.32 2.49 -5.38
C HIS A 53 -16.49 3.35 -6.35
N GLN A 54 -15.15 3.20 -6.33
CA GLN A 54 -14.28 3.95 -7.23
C GLN A 54 -14.49 3.54 -8.69
N ARG A 55 -14.67 2.24 -8.98
CA ARG A 55 -14.99 1.77 -10.34
C ARG A 55 -16.32 2.30 -10.84
N HIS A 56 -17.32 2.36 -9.98
CA HIS A 56 -18.63 2.96 -10.31
C HIS A 56 -18.48 4.46 -10.63
N LEU A 57 -17.81 5.21 -9.74
CA LEU A 57 -17.59 6.65 -9.94
C LEU A 57 -16.83 6.95 -11.23
N VAL A 58 -15.75 6.23 -11.47
CA VAL A 58 -14.91 6.40 -12.67
C VAL A 58 -15.68 5.99 -13.93
N ALA A 59 -16.38 4.85 -13.90
CA ALA A 59 -17.21 4.44 -15.04
C ALA A 59 -18.29 5.47 -15.38
N THR A 60 -18.90 6.10 -14.37
CA THR A 60 -19.83 7.21 -14.58
C THR A 60 -19.15 8.40 -15.28
N ARG A 61 -17.96 8.78 -14.84
CA ARG A 61 -17.16 9.86 -15.47
C ARG A 61 -16.75 9.53 -16.91
N MET A 62 -16.47 8.25 -17.19
CA MET A 62 -16.11 7.77 -18.53
C MET A 62 -17.30 7.59 -19.47
N GLY A 63 -18.53 7.78 -19.02
CA GLY A 63 -19.74 7.68 -19.84
C GLY A 63 -20.27 6.26 -20.03
N PHE A 64 -19.90 5.30 -19.19
CA PHE A 64 -20.53 3.98 -19.19
C PHE A 64 -22.02 4.10 -18.89
N THR A 65 -22.84 3.42 -19.64
CA THR A 65 -24.30 3.32 -19.40
C THR A 65 -24.65 2.05 -18.61
N ARG A 66 -23.80 1.02 -18.69
CA ARG A 66 -23.97 -0.27 -18.01
C ARG A 66 -22.72 -0.66 -17.23
N ILE A 67 -22.92 -1.43 -16.18
CA ILE A 67 -21.85 -1.96 -15.36
C ILE A 67 -22.11 -3.41 -14.94
N PRO A 68 -21.08 -4.24 -14.73
CA PRO A 68 -21.22 -5.60 -14.26
C PRO A 68 -21.41 -5.62 -12.74
N VAL A 69 -22.55 -6.12 -12.29
CA VAL A 69 -22.90 -6.20 -10.87
C VAL A 69 -23.15 -7.64 -10.46
N GLN A 70 -22.61 -8.01 -9.34
CA GLN A 70 -22.97 -9.20 -8.61
C GLN A 70 -23.75 -8.81 -7.37
N TYR A 71 -25.04 -9.11 -7.38
CA TYR A 71 -25.90 -8.91 -6.22
C TYR A 71 -25.64 -9.96 -5.15
N VAL A 72 -25.60 -9.53 -3.93
CA VAL A 72 -25.56 -10.35 -2.72
C VAL A 72 -26.89 -10.19 -1.98
N ASN A 73 -27.16 -11.09 -1.03
CA ASN A 73 -28.40 -11.05 -0.28
C ASN A 73 -28.59 -9.73 0.47
N ASN A 74 -29.85 -9.40 0.79
CA ASN A 74 -30.15 -8.25 1.64
C ASN A 74 -29.41 -8.36 2.97
N MET A 75 -28.83 -7.24 3.37
CA MET A 75 -28.04 -7.09 4.58
C MET A 75 -28.54 -5.89 5.38
N ASP A 76 -28.53 -6.02 6.69
CA ASP A 76 -28.71 -4.85 7.54
C ASP A 76 -27.50 -3.89 7.47
N LEU A 77 -27.61 -2.72 8.07
CA LEU A 77 -26.55 -1.70 8.02
C LEU A 77 -25.22 -2.20 8.60
N ASN A 78 -25.25 -3.00 9.66
CA ASN A 78 -24.05 -3.51 10.33
C ASN A 78 -23.40 -4.62 9.49
N GLU A 79 -24.19 -5.48 8.90
CA GLU A 79 -23.73 -6.50 7.96
C GLU A 79 -23.07 -5.86 6.73
N ARG A 80 -23.69 -4.84 6.14
CA ARG A 80 -23.12 -4.07 5.03
C ARG A 80 -21.76 -3.44 5.38
N LYS A 81 -21.66 -2.79 6.54
CA LYS A 81 -20.40 -2.23 7.04
C LYS A 81 -19.33 -3.30 7.21
N THR A 82 -19.71 -4.44 7.80
CA THR A 82 -18.82 -5.58 8.01
C THR A 82 -18.33 -6.14 6.68
N VAL A 83 -19.23 -6.37 5.73
CA VAL A 83 -18.87 -6.88 4.39
C VAL A 83 -18.02 -5.90 3.61
N ASN A 84 -18.30 -4.58 3.69
CA ASN A 84 -17.46 -3.56 3.08
C ASN A 84 -16.03 -3.58 3.65
N ILE A 85 -15.88 -3.68 4.97
CA ILE A 85 -14.57 -3.83 5.62
C ILE A 85 -13.88 -5.13 5.17
N LEU A 86 -14.61 -6.24 5.09
CA LEU A 86 -14.06 -7.52 4.64
C LEU A 86 -13.59 -7.45 3.19
N PHE A 87 -14.35 -6.83 2.28
CA PHE A 87 -13.91 -6.60 0.91
C PHE A 87 -12.61 -5.81 0.87
N ASN A 88 -12.53 -4.73 1.64
CA ASN A 88 -11.34 -3.90 1.70
C ASN A 88 -10.13 -4.68 2.23
N ARG A 89 -10.29 -5.46 3.30
CA ARG A 89 -9.22 -6.27 3.87
C ARG A 89 -8.85 -7.48 3.02
N ALA A 90 -9.82 -8.24 2.54
CA ALA A 90 -9.56 -9.44 1.75
C ALA A 90 -8.94 -9.17 0.37
N THR A 91 -9.11 -7.95 -0.16
CA THR A 91 -8.55 -7.57 -1.46
C THR A 91 -7.32 -6.67 -1.34
N ASN A 92 -7.11 -6.02 -0.21
CA ASN A 92 -6.12 -4.94 -0.07
C ASN A 92 -5.22 -5.10 1.16
N ASP A 93 -5.50 -6.06 2.04
CA ASP A 93 -4.69 -6.27 3.24
C ASP A 93 -3.43 -7.08 2.90
N LEU A 94 -2.43 -6.40 2.41
CA LEU A 94 -1.07 -6.91 2.28
C LEU A 94 -0.34 -6.63 3.60
N SER A 95 -0.86 -7.17 4.70
CA SER A 95 -0.37 -6.88 6.05
C SER A 95 1.05 -7.39 6.32
N LYS A 96 1.57 -8.31 5.49
CA LYS A 96 2.96 -8.73 5.59
C LYS A 96 3.85 -7.84 4.77
N GLN A 97 4.73 -7.14 5.45
CA GLN A 97 5.74 -6.24 4.89
C GLN A 97 6.53 -6.90 3.74
N ASP A 98 6.97 -8.16 3.91
CA ASP A 98 7.70 -8.90 2.89
C ASP A 98 6.95 -9.04 1.55
N THR A 99 5.63 -9.21 1.62
CA THR A 99 4.78 -9.31 0.42
C THR A 99 4.62 -7.95 -0.23
N CYS A 100 4.40 -6.90 0.55
CA CYS A 100 4.36 -5.53 0.07
C CYS A 100 5.69 -5.12 -0.57
N ASP A 101 6.81 -5.41 0.05
CA ASP A 101 8.14 -5.05 -0.45
C ASP A 101 8.47 -5.78 -1.76
N LYS A 102 8.12 -7.04 -1.89
CA LYS A 102 8.25 -7.79 -3.15
C LYS A 102 7.39 -7.21 -4.27
N ILE A 103 6.16 -6.84 -3.96
CA ILE A 103 5.26 -6.21 -4.94
C ILE A 103 5.78 -4.82 -5.31
N LYS A 104 6.17 -4.01 -4.33
CA LYS A 104 6.74 -2.67 -4.57
C LYS A 104 8.02 -2.73 -5.40
N SER A 105 8.94 -3.62 -5.05
CA SER A 105 10.18 -3.81 -5.80
C SER A 105 9.91 -4.21 -7.25
N ARG A 106 8.92 -5.06 -7.47
CA ARG A 106 8.48 -5.43 -8.81
C ARG A 106 7.87 -4.25 -9.56
N LEU A 107 6.95 -3.50 -8.92
CA LEU A 107 6.27 -2.36 -9.52
C LEU A 107 7.22 -1.17 -9.78
N TYR A 108 8.22 -0.99 -8.94
CA TYR A 108 9.21 0.09 -9.09
C TYR A 108 10.01 -0.02 -10.40
N ASN A 109 10.24 -1.24 -10.86
CA ASN A 109 10.97 -1.50 -12.11
C ASN A 109 10.04 -1.61 -13.35
N MET A 110 8.73 -1.38 -13.17
CA MET A 110 7.76 -1.46 -14.27
C MET A 110 7.42 -0.06 -14.78
N ASP A 111 7.61 0.16 -16.06
CA ASP A 111 7.13 1.35 -16.74
C ASP A 111 5.65 1.19 -17.09
N ILE A 112 4.80 1.51 -16.09
CA ILE A 112 3.34 1.36 -16.21
C ILE A 112 2.79 2.29 -17.30
N GLN A 113 3.40 3.45 -17.52
CA GLN A 113 2.97 4.38 -18.54
C GLN A 113 3.19 3.78 -19.94
N SER A 114 4.39 3.28 -20.24
CA SER A 114 4.66 2.60 -21.52
C SER A 114 3.79 1.37 -21.72
N MET A 115 3.53 0.59 -20.67
CA MET A 115 2.60 -0.55 -20.75
C MET A 115 1.17 -0.10 -21.08
N CYS A 116 0.72 1.00 -20.47
CA CYS A 116 -0.58 1.58 -20.75
C CYS A 116 -0.69 2.04 -22.20
N GLU A 117 0.32 2.73 -22.72
CA GLU A 117 0.36 3.25 -24.10
C GLU A 117 0.41 2.12 -25.12
N ALA A 118 1.01 0.99 -24.81
CA ALA A 118 1.08 -0.18 -25.67
C ALA A 118 -0.27 -0.91 -25.84
N LEU A 119 -1.24 -0.68 -24.96
CA LEU A 119 -2.56 -1.31 -25.03
C LEU A 119 -3.58 -0.36 -25.69
N PRO A 120 -4.47 -0.87 -26.55
CA PRO A 120 -5.53 -0.07 -27.11
C PRO A 120 -6.53 0.36 -26.02
N ASP A 121 -7.17 1.49 -26.25
CA ASP A 121 -8.32 1.90 -25.43
C ASP A 121 -9.53 1.02 -25.75
N ILE A 122 -10.29 0.71 -24.72
CA ILE A 122 -11.53 -0.04 -24.82
C ILE A 122 -12.69 0.95 -24.80
N GLU A 123 -13.54 0.89 -25.84
CA GLU A 123 -14.73 1.71 -25.91
C GLU A 123 -15.71 1.33 -24.78
N PRO A 124 -16.26 2.32 -24.03
CA PRO A 124 -17.29 2.07 -23.03
C PRO A 124 -18.48 1.26 -23.62
N ASP A 125 -19.04 0.40 -22.78
CA ASP A 125 -20.18 -0.47 -23.12
C ASP A 125 -19.96 -1.50 -24.25
N SER A 126 -18.74 -1.64 -24.78
CA SER A 126 -18.37 -2.75 -25.65
C SER A 126 -18.27 -4.07 -24.87
N GLU A 127 -18.27 -5.22 -25.55
CA GLU A 127 -18.04 -6.52 -24.88
C GLU A 127 -16.68 -6.57 -24.19
N ALA A 128 -15.66 -5.96 -24.77
CA ALA A 128 -14.32 -5.87 -24.21
C ALA A 128 -14.28 -5.08 -22.88
N SER A 129 -15.26 -4.19 -22.66
CA SER A 129 -15.39 -3.46 -21.39
C SER A 129 -15.81 -4.34 -20.20
N PHE A 130 -16.32 -5.53 -20.46
CA PHE A 130 -16.90 -6.40 -19.43
C PHE A 130 -16.31 -7.81 -19.42
N PRO A 131 -14.98 -7.99 -19.33
CA PRO A 131 -14.38 -9.33 -19.36
C PRO A 131 -14.86 -10.22 -18.22
N CYS A 132 -15.24 -9.69 -17.06
CA CYS A 132 -15.86 -10.48 -15.99
C CYS A 132 -17.26 -11.04 -16.31
N VAL A 133 -17.83 -10.66 -17.45
CA VAL A 133 -19.10 -11.21 -17.97
C VAL A 133 -18.83 -12.10 -19.18
N TYR A 134 -18.07 -11.60 -20.16
CA TYR A 134 -17.89 -12.24 -21.47
C TYR A 134 -16.65 -13.14 -21.56
N ALA A 135 -15.60 -12.85 -20.77
CA ALA A 135 -14.37 -13.64 -20.76
C ALA A 135 -14.24 -14.56 -19.54
N ILE A 136 -15.34 -14.86 -18.86
CA ILE A 136 -15.37 -15.74 -17.69
C ILE A 136 -15.30 -17.21 -18.09
N ARG A 137 -14.45 -17.98 -17.42
CA ARG A 137 -14.24 -19.41 -17.66
C ARG A 137 -14.31 -20.20 -16.36
N ARG A 138 -14.75 -21.44 -16.46
CA ARG A 138 -14.61 -22.43 -15.38
C ARG A 138 -13.32 -23.20 -15.60
N VAL A 139 -12.40 -23.08 -14.65
CA VAL A 139 -11.08 -23.71 -14.71
C VAL A 139 -10.97 -24.76 -13.61
N ASP A 140 -10.36 -25.89 -13.91
CA ASP A 140 -10.08 -26.93 -12.93
C ASP A 140 -9.12 -26.42 -11.87
N THR A 141 -9.56 -26.47 -10.59
CA THR A 141 -8.81 -25.91 -9.46
C THR A 141 -7.47 -26.61 -9.28
N THR A 142 -7.40 -27.92 -9.53
CA THR A 142 -6.17 -28.70 -9.36
C THR A 142 -5.16 -28.33 -10.42
N GLN A 143 -5.58 -28.15 -11.67
CA GLN A 143 -4.71 -27.72 -12.75
C GLN A 143 -4.17 -26.32 -12.48
N LEU A 144 -5.03 -25.39 -12.08
CA LEU A 144 -4.61 -24.02 -11.78
C LEU A 144 -3.66 -23.96 -10.58
N ALA A 145 -3.92 -24.75 -9.54
CA ALA A 145 -3.04 -24.83 -8.36
C ALA A 145 -1.66 -25.43 -8.68
N LYS A 146 -1.57 -26.38 -9.61
CA LYS A 146 -0.28 -26.95 -10.04
C LYS A 146 0.62 -25.93 -10.70
N VAL A 147 0.07 -25.02 -11.49
CA VAL A 147 0.83 -23.96 -12.17
C VAL A 147 1.24 -22.85 -11.19
N ASN A 148 0.44 -22.64 -10.14
CA ASN A 148 0.57 -21.48 -9.24
C ASN A 148 0.95 -21.90 -7.82
N HIS A 149 2.08 -22.64 -7.70
CA HIS A 149 2.63 -22.99 -6.40
C HIS A 149 3.21 -21.77 -5.68
N ARG A 150 2.46 -21.22 -4.75
CA ARG A 150 2.95 -20.16 -3.84
C ARG A 150 2.45 -20.46 -2.43
N ASN A 151 3.36 -20.39 -1.46
CA ASN A 151 2.96 -20.32 -0.06
C ASN A 151 2.29 -18.97 0.17
N PHE A 152 1.03 -19.00 0.56
CA PHE A 152 0.25 -17.80 0.79
C PHE A 152 0.03 -17.57 2.29
N ASP A 153 -0.21 -16.32 2.66
CA ASP A 153 -0.50 -15.97 4.04
C ASP A 153 -1.82 -16.58 4.52
N SER A 154 -1.77 -17.35 5.60
CA SER A 154 -2.96 -17.98 6.21
C SER A 154 -4.02 -16.93 6.61
N HIS A 155 -3.60 -15.71 6.98
CA HIS A 155 -4.50 -14.62 7.34
C HIS A 155 -5.34 -14.16 6.15
N ILE A 156 -4.72 -13.93 4.99
CA ILE A 156 -5.45 -13.51 3.78
C ILE A 156 -6.38 -14.61 3.27
N ALA A 157 -5.96 -15.88 3.36
CA ALA A 157 -6.83 -17.00 3.04
C ALA A 157 -8.05 -17.05 3.97
N ALA A 158 -7.85 -16.80 5.27
CA ALA A 158 -8.96 -16.73 6.23
C ALA A 158 -9.93 -15.58 5.94
N LEU A 159 -9.42 -14.40 5.60
CA LEU A 159 -10.23 -13.25 5.19
C LEU A 159 -11.01 -13.54 3.91
N ALA A 160 -10.37 -14.11 2.89
CA ALA A 160 -11.03 -14.51 1.64
C ALA A 160 -12.14 -15.53 1.88
N LYS A 161 -11.92 -16.50 2.77
CA LYS A 161 -12.92 -17.50 3.17
C LYS A 161 -14.11 -16.86 3.92
N THR A 162 -13.82 -15.91 4.80
CA THR A 162 -14.87 -15.20 5.54
C THR A 162 -15.68 -14.32 4.60
N LEU A 163 -15.05 -13.59 3.70
CA LEU A 163 -15.73 -12.79 2.69
C LEU A 163 -16.63 -13.65 1.81
N GLU A 164 -16.13 -14.79 1.32
CA GLU A 164 -16.89 -15.68 0.49
C GLU A 164 -18.14 -16.23 1.19
N ARG A 165 -18.05 -16.56 2.49
CA ARG A 165 -19.20 -16.97 3.30
C ARG A 165 -20.21 -15.83 3.43
N SER A 166 -19.75 -14.60 3.64
CA SER A 166 -20.62 -13.45 3.85
C SER A 166 -21.35 -13.03 2.58
N VAL A 167 -20.72 -13.16 1.40
CA VAL A 167 -21.33 -12.79 0.12
C VAL A 167 -21.97 -13.99 -0.63
N GLY A 168 -21.80 -15.19 -0.13
CA GLY A 168 -22.38 -16.41 -0.72
C GLY A 168 -21.75 -16.83 -2.05
N SER A 169 -20.64 -16.21 -2.45
CA SER A 169 -19.94 -16.54 -3.71
C SER A 169 -18.48 -16.13 -3.68
N SER A 170 -17.64 -16.83 -4.45
CA SER A 170 -16.25 -16.42 -4.65
C SER A 170 -16.13 -15.39 -5.76
N MET A 171 -15.22 -14.42 -5.56
CA MET A 171 -14.84 -13.49 -6.61
C MET A 171 -14.05 -14.23 -7.71
N PRO A 172 -14.19 -13.87 -9.00
CA PRO A 172 -13.40 -14.46 -10.06
C PRO A 172 -11.90 -14.28 -9.83
N ILE A 173 -11.11 -15.27 -10.24
CA ILE A 173 -9.65 -15.20 -10.28
C ILE A 173 -9.24 -14.66 -11.64
N VAL A 174 -8.32 -13.71 -11.70
CA VAL A 174 -7.79 -13.20 -12.97
C VAL A 174 -6.56 -14.02 -13.35
N ILE A 175 -6.58 -14.58 -14.56
CA ILE A 175 -5.51 -15.45 -15.07
C ILE A 175 -5.00 -14.95 -16.43
N GLY A 176 -3.74 -15.21 -16.70
CA GLY A 176 -3.14 -15.07 -18.02
C GLY A 176 -3.43 -16.24 -18.94
N GLN A 177 -2.87 -16.20 -20.14
CA GLN A 177 -3.08 -17.27 -21.13
C GLN A 177 -2.40 -18.59 -20.75
N ASP A 178 -1.26 -18.50 -20.06
CA ASP A 178 -0.52 -19.67 -19.56
C ASP A 178 -1.03 -20.20 -18.21
N MET A 179 -2.26 -19.87 -17.83
CA MET A 179 -2.88 -20.24 -16.55
C MET A 179 -2.18 -19.65 -15.31
N ASN A 180 -1.27 -18.70 -15.50
CA ASN A 180 -0.69 -17.94 -14.39
C ASN A 180 -1.74 -17.06 -13.72
N VAL A 181 -1.81 -17.10 -12.39
CA VAL A 181 -2.70 -16.22 -11.64
C VAL A 181 -2.12 -14.81 -11.61
N VAL A 182 -2.81 -13.90 -12.26
CA VAL A 182 -2.53 -12.47 -12.27
C VAL A 182 -3.02 -11.81 -10.98
N ASN A 183 -4.21 -12.18 -10.53
CA ASN A 183 -4.79 -11.73 -9.26
C ASN A 183 -5.73 -12.79 -8.69
N GLY A 184 -5.67 -12.99 -7.38
CA GLY A 184 -6.58 -13.90 -6.66
C GLY A 184 -5.95 -15.21 -6.21
N ILE A 185 -4.63 -15.23 -5.95
CA ILE A 185 -3.93 -16.42 -5.46
C ILE A 185 -4.52 -16.94 -4.13
N GLY A 186 -4.91 -16.06 -3.20
CA GLY A 186 -5.57 -16.45 -1.95
C GLY A 186 -6.93 -17.11 -2.17
N ARG A 187 -7.69 -16.65 -3.18
CA ARG A 187 -8.96 -17.27 -3.57
C ARG A 187 -8.76 -18.67 -4.16
N LEU A 188 -7.67 -18.85 -4.93
CA LEU A 188 -7.27 -20.17 -5.43
C LEU A 188 -6.93 -21.11 -4.28
N GLN A 189 -6.18 -20.65 -3.29
CA GLN A 189 -5.83 -21.44 -2.12
C GLN A 189 -7.09 -21.88 -1.34
N VAL A 190 -8.01 -20.96 -1.07
CA VAL A 190 -9.29 -21.28 -0.40
C VAL A 190 -10.09 -22.32 -1.19
N ALA A 191 -10.12 -22.19 -2.52
CA ALA A 191 -10.81 -23.17 -3.36
C ALA A 191 -10.13 -24.55 -3.35
N ALA A 192 -8.80 -24.58 -3.35
CA ALA A 192 -8.01 -25.83 -3.29
C ALA A 192 -8.18 -26.52 -1.93
N GLU A 193 -8.10 -25.80 -0.82
CA GLU A 193 -8.34 -26.31 0.54
C GLU A 193 -9.77 -26.85 0.71
N ALA A 194 -10.75 -26.16 0.12
CA ALA A 194 -12.15 -26.59 0.09
C ALA A 194 -12.42 -27.73 -0.92
N LYS A 195 -11.40 -28.24 -1.60
CA LYS A 195 -11.49 -29.30 -2.62
C LYS A 195 -12.54 -28.99 -3.70
N ARG A 196 -12.67 -27.72 -4.09
CA ARG A 196 -13.57 -27.34 -5.17
C ARG A 196 -13.03 -27.84 -6.50
N LYS A 197 -13.89 -28.45 -7.28
CA LYS A 197 -13.50 -28.96 -8.60
C LYS A 197 -13.16 -27.86 -9.58
N PHE A 198 -13.90 -26.74 -9.53
CA PHE A 198 -13.72 -25.62 -10.46
C PHE A 198 -13.75 -24.27 -9.74
N VAL A 199 -13.01 -23.32 -10.31
CA VAL A 199 -13.07 -21.89 -9.97
C VAL A 199 -13.48 -21.09 -11.21
N GLN A 200 -14.09 -19.92 -10.95
CA GLN A 200 -14.38 -18.97 -12.02
C GLN A 200 -13.15 -18.09 -12.24
N CYS A 201 -12.73 -17.98 -13.50
CA CYS A 201 -11.58 -17.18 -13.89
C CYS A 201 -11.96 -16.22 -15.00
N VAL A 202 -11.40 -15.01 -14.93
CA VAL A 202 -11.39 -14.05 -16.05
C VAL A 202 -10.03 -14.13 -16.70
N GLN A 203 -9.99 -14.47 -17.99
CA GLN A 203 -8.74 -14.62 -18.70
C GLN A 203 -8.41 -13.32 -19.45
N VAL A 204 -7.21 -12.79 -19.20
CA VAL A 204 -6.66 -11.64 -19.93
C VAL A 204 -5.79 -12.09 -21.10
N THR A 205 -5.61 -11.25 -22.08
CA THR A 205 -4.72 -11.50 -23.22
C THR A 205 -3.25 -11.45 -22.78
N LYS A 206 -2.35 -12.03 -23.57
CA LYS A 206 -0.92 -11.99 -23.27
C LYS A 206 -0.37 -10.58 -23.14
N ALA A 207 -0.83 -9.67 -24.00
CA ALA A 207 -0.45 -8.26 -23.94
C ALA A 207 -0.94 -7.55 -22.66
N GLN A 208 -2.06 -7.99 -22.10
CA GLN A 208 -2.65 -7.40 -20.90
C GLN A 208 -2.09 -8.00 -19.59
N GLU A 209 -1.41 -9.15 -19.61
CA GLU A 209 -1.04 -9.87 -18.38
C GLU A 209 -0.23 -9.01 -17.41
N GLU A 210 0.86 -8.40 -17.90
CA GLU A 210 1.77 -7.65 -17.07
C GLU A 210 1.12 -6.37 -16.54
N PHE A 211 0.45 -5.63 -17.42
CA PHE A 211 -0.29 -4.43 -17.04
C PHE A 211 -1.43 -4.75 -16.06
N SER A 212 -2.20 -5.83 -16.28
CA SER A 212 -3.25 -6.28 -15.35
C SER A 212 -2.68 -6.62 -13.98
N SER A 213 -1.53 -7.30 -13.93
CA SER A 213 -0.85 -7.62 -12.68
C SER A 213 -0.44 -6.36 -11.92
N ALA A 214 0.16 -5.40 -12.63
CA ALA A 214 0.56 -4.12 -12.04
C ALA A 214 -0.66 -3.35 -11.50
N MET A 215 -1.68 -3.15 -12.32
CA MET A 215 -2.86 -2.35 -11.96
C MET A 215 -3.66 -2.97 -10.82
N LEU A 216 -3.93 -4.28 -10.86
CA LEU A 216 -4.68 -4.95 -9.80
C LEU A 216 -3.91 -4.97 -8.47
N ASN A 217 -2.58 -5.07 -8.51
CA ASN A 217 -1.77 -4.94 -7.30
C ASN A 217 -1.76 -3.49 -6.78
N LEU A 218 -1.58 -2.49 -7.64
CA LEU A 218 -1.63 -1.08 -7.25
C LEU A 218 -2.99 -0.71 -6.64
N LEU A 219 -4.08 -1.12 -7.27
CA LEU A 219 -5.43 -0.83 -6.78
C LEU A 219 -5.80 -1.64 -5.52
N SER A 220 -5.14 -2.79 -5.31
CA SER A 220 -5.31 -3.62 -4.12
C SER A 220 -4.44 -3.18 -2.95
N MET A 221 -3.32 -2.51 -3.20
CA MET A 221 -2.49 -1.97 -2.13
C MET A 221 -3.30 -0.91 -1.39
N ASP A 222 -3.52 -1.11 -0.11
CA ASP A 222 -4.09 -0.07 0.73
C ASP A 222 -3.01 0.96 1.03
N PHE A 223 -2.92 1.96 0.15
CA PHE A 223 -2.10 3.14 0.42
C PHE A 223 -2.64 3.95 1.60
N SER A 224 -3.81 3.57 2.10
CA SER A 224 -4.48 4.21 3.22
C SER A 224 -4.30 3.47 4.54
N MET A 225 -3.40 2.48 4.63
CA MET A 225 -3.00 2.02 5.96
C MET A 225 -2.50 3.22 6.74
N GLU A 226 -3.42 3.85 7.45
CA GLU A 226 -3.18 5.13 8.09
C GLU A 226 -2.91 6.23 7.05
N SER A 227 -3.93 6.52 6.25
CA SER A 227 -3.85 7.48 5.13
C SER A 227 -3.17 8.80 5.50
N SER A 228 -3.41 9.31 6.72
CA SER A 228 -2.75 10.50 7.22
C SER A 228 -1.23 10.36 7.37
N TYR A 229 -0.76 9.17 7.74
CA TYR A 229 0.67 8.93 7.94
C TYR A 229 1.40 8.72 6.62
N ALA A 230 0.83 7.92 5.73
CA ALA A 230 1.35 7.72 4.38
C ALA A 230 1.30 9.02 3.56
N ASP A 231 0.23 9.80 3.69
CA ASP A 231 0.08 11.08 3.01
C ASP A 231 1.11 12.10 3.51
N VAL A 232 1.37 12.13 4.82
CA VAL A 232 2.39 12.99 5.41
C VAL A 232 3.78 12.64 4.91
N LEU A 233 4.12 11.36 4.91
CA LEU A 233 5.43 10.91 4.45
C LEU A 233 5.58 10.99 2.94
N ARG A 234 4.48 11.12 2.17
CA ARG A 234 4.47 11.09 0.70
C ARG A 234 5.16 9.88 0.07
N TYR A 235 5.65 8.95 0.90
CA TYR A 235 6.40 7.77 0.52
C TYR A 235 5.87 6.55 1.27
N ASN A 236 5.05 5.75 0.60
CA ASN A 236 4.55 4.48 1.17
C ASN A 236 5.67 3.46 1.47
N SER A 237 6.84 3.65 0.88
CA SER A 237 8.00 2.76 1.08
C SER A 237 8.59 2.80 2.49
N PHE A 238 8.30 3.82 3.29
CA PHE A 238 8.81 3.95 4.66
C PHE A 238 7.89 3.34 5.72
N MET A 239 6.74 2.85 5.34
CA MET A 239 5.80 2.18 6.24
C MET A 239 6.25 0.75 6.51
N ARG A 240 7.32 0.57 7.24
CA ARG A 240 7.73 -0.72 7.80
C ARG A 240 7.15 -0.89 9.21
N GLU A 241 6.63 -2.09 9.52
CA GLU A 241 6.57 -2.51 10.91
C GLU A 241 8.00 -2.49 11.45
N ARG A 242 8.23 -1.68 12.45
CA ARG A 242 9.52 -1.62 13.09
C ARG A 242 9.72 -2.92 13.85
N ASN A 243 10.67 -3.73 13.44
CA ASN A 243 11.20 -4.76 14.31
C ASN A 243 11.74 -4.09 15.58
N THR A 244 11.32 -4.61 16.75
CA THR A 244 11.79 -4.17 18.03
C THR A 244 13.30 -3.99 18.01
N ARG A 245 13.76 -2.74 18.16
CA ARG A 245 15.16 -2.49 18.42
C ARG A 245 15.41 -2.94 19.85
N GLU A 246 16.38 -3.81 20.06
CA GLU A 246 17.00 -3.96 21.35
C GLU A 246 17.59 -2.59 21.72
N THR A 247 16.89 -1.84 22.55
CA THR A 247 17.45 -0.66 23.17
C THR A 247 18.42 -1.15 24.23
N ASP A 248 19.67 -0.69 24.16
CA ASP A 248 20.51 -0.83 25.36
C ASP A 248 19.78 -0.12 26.51
N THR A 249 19.85 -0.72 27.68
CA THR A 249 19.11 -0.29 28.87
C THR A 249 19.52 1.11 29.38
N GLU A 250 20.56 1.73 28.82
CA GLU A 250 21.11 3.00 29.24
C GLU A 250 20.69 4.19 28.32
N GLY A 251 19.98 3.94 27.24
CA GLY A 251 19.56 5.00 26.29
C GLY A 251 20.73 5.63 25.55
N ASN A 252 21.87 4.96 25.50
CA ASN A 252 23.06 5.43 24.78
C ASN A 252 22.78 5.44 23.28
N CYS A 253 23.07 6.54 22.68
CA CYS A 253 22.97 6.71 21.27
C CYS A 253 24.23 6.13 20.61
N ALA A 254 24.09 5.01 19.92
CA ALA A 254 25.19 4.41 19.15
C ALA A 254 25.86 5.39 18.18
N PHE A 255 25.12 6.38 17.71
CA PHE A 255 25.63 7.48 16.90
C PHE A 255 26.63 8.34 17.65
N GLY A 256 26.35 8.74 18.89
CA GLY A 256 27.26 9.51 19.71
C GLY A 256 28.63 8.84 19.78
N ASP A 257 28.67 7.59 20.18
CA ASP A 257 29.90 6.85 20.44
C ASP A 257 30.77 6.66 19.18
N GLY A 258 30.21 6.20 18.07
CA GLY A 258 30.98 5.96 16.85
C GLY A 258 31.46 7.25 16.18
N PHE A 259 30.57 8.22 16.11
CA PHE A 259 30.80 9.45 15.39
C PHE A 259 31.79 10.38 16.09
N PHE A 260 31.59 10.61 17.38
CA PHE A 260 32.48 11.47 18.15
C PHE A 260 33.84 10.83 18.44
N LYS A 261 33.92 9.52 18.62
CA LYS A 261 35.20 8.81 18.73
C LYS A 261 36.06 8.98 17.48
N GLY A 262 35.43 9.04 16.29
CA GLY A 262 36.15 9.33 15.04
C GLY A 262 36.70 10.73 14.96
N LEU A 263 36.04 11.72 15.58
CA LEU A 263 36.47 13.12 15.64
C LEU A 263 37.45 13.39 16.78
N PHE A 264 37.23 12.75 17.93
CA PHE A 264 37.95 13.02 19.17
C PHE A 264 38.38 11.70 19.83
N PRO A 265 39.39 11.01 19.30
CA PRO A 265 39.77 9.66 19.72
C PRO A 265 40.22 9.56 21.20
N ASN A 266 40.51 10.68 21.85
CA ASN A 266 40.94 10.75 23.24
C ASN A 266 39.82 11.07 24.22
N ASN A 267 38.58 11.24 23.77
CA ASN A 267 37.45 11.55 24.65
C ASN A 267 36.80 10.27 25.16
N ASN A 268 36.71 10.13 26.46
CA ASN A 268 35.96 9.05 27.12
C ASN A 268 34.48 9.40 27.07
N GLY A 269 33.64 8.56 26.51
CA GLY A 269 32.23 8.75 26.12
C GLY A 269 31.28 9.50 27.06
N ARG A 270 31.72 9.91 28.28
CA ARG A 270 30.92 10.71 29.22
C ARG A 270 30.90 12.21 28.93
N ASP A 271 31.85 12.75 28.13
CA ASP A 271 31.96 14.18 27.82
C ASP A 271 31.31 14.54 26.48
N PHE A 272 30.71 13.56 25.82
CA PHE A 272 30.06 13.71 24.50
C PHE A 272 28.88 14.66 24.45
N PHE A 273 28.24 14.88 25.57
CA PHE A 273 27.06 15.71 25.64
C PHE A 273 27.40 17.21 25.66
N LYS A 274 28.69 17.55 25.61
CA LYS A 274 29.17 18.93 25.56
C LYS A 274 29.98 19.20 24.31
N LEU A 275 29.24 19.46 23.22
CA LEU A 275 29.82 19.93 22.00
C LEU A 275 29.98 21.47 22.11
N GLU A 276 31.09 21.95 22.63
CA GLU A 276 31.36 23.36 22.94
C GLU A 276 32.80 23.77 22.52
N GLY A 277 33.01 25.07 22.35
CA GLY A 277 34.35 25.61 22.09
C GLY A 277 35.01 25.02 20.85
N GLU A 278 36.30 24.67 20.98
CA GLU A 278 37.11 24.12 19.88
C GLU A 278 36.54 22.85 19.27
N ALA A 279 35.88 22.03 20.08
CA ALA A 279 35.23 20.81 19.62
C ALA A 279 34.05 21.10 18.69
N LEU A 280 33.24 22.11 19.01
CA LEU A 280 32.14 22.57 18.16
C LEU A 280 32.66 23.19 16.86
N GLU A 281 33.70 24.00 16.93
CA GLU A 281 34.31 24.58 15.74
C GLU A 281 34.93 23.54 14.81
N ALA A 282 35.64 22.55 15.34
CA ALA A 282 36.19 21.45 14.59
C ALA A 282 35.06 20.62 13.91
N TRP A 283 33.96 20.45 14.64
CA TRP A 283 32.79 19.76 14.14
C TRP A 283 32.11 20.50 13.00
N LYS A 284 31.87 21.84 13.16
CA LYS A 284 31.30 22.71 12.13
C LYS A 284 32.21 22.80 10.89
N ASN A 285 33.51 22.89 11.08
CA ASN A 285 34.47 22.92 9.98
C ASN A 285 34.44 21.65 9.14
N LYS A 286 34.15 20.47 9.76
CA LYS A 286 34.12 19.19 9.07
C LYS A 286 32.79 18.90 8.43
N TYR A 287 31.68 19.20 9.08
CA TYR A 287 30.35 18.77 8.70
C TYR A 287 29.40 19.91 8.36
N GLY A 288 29.79 21.13 8.68
CA GLY A 288 28.97 22.34 8.53
C GLY A 288 28.00 22.53 9.70
N ASP A 289 27.12 23.49 9.54
CA ASP A 289 26.20 23.97 10.57
C ASP A 289 24.72 23.72 10.27
N LYS A 290 24.43 23.11 9.11
CA LYS A 290 23.08 22.74 8.66
C LYS A 290 23.01 21.27 8.32
N ILE A 291 22.40 20.50 9.17
CA ILE A 291 22.51 19.05 9.18
C ILE A 291 21.13 18.40 9.05
N VAL A 292 21.06 17.29 8.31
CA VAL A 292 19.93 16.37 8.39
C VAL A 292 20.33 15.18 9.28
N ASP A 293 19.55 14.91 10.32
CA ASP A 293 19.64 13.70 11.13
C ASP A 293 18.55 12.73 10.64
N PHE A 294 18.93 11.82 9.72
CA PHE A 294 18.03 10.91 9.04
C PHE A 294 17.94 9.57 9.78
N GLY A 295 16.75 9.21 10.21
CA GLY A 295 16.54 8.09 11.12
C GLY A 295 16.94 8.46 12.54
N ALA A 296 16.49 9.63 13.00
CA ALA A 296 16.95 10.29 14.23
C ALA A 296 16.54 9.58 15.53
N GLY A 297 15.79 8.48 15.46
CA GLY A 297 15.40 7.66 16.60
C GLY A 297 14.70 8.46 17.71
N LYS A 298 15.26 8.45 18.92
CA LYS A 298 14.72 9.22 20.06
C LYS A 298 15.10 10.71 20.04
N LEU A 299 15.65 11.22 18.96
CA LEU A 299 16.13 12.59 18.77
C LEU A 299 17.26 12.99 19.74
N ASN A 300 18.02 12.06 20.27
CA ASN A 300 19.08 12.40 21.22
C ASN A 300 20.20 13.22 20.55
N ASN A 301 20.67 12.77 19.39
CA ASN A 301 21.68 13.49 18.62
C ASN A 301 21.15 14.84 18.13
N THR A 302 19.94 14.85 17.58
CA THR A 302 19.26 16.08 17.16
C THR A 302 19.25 17.13 18.28
N ARG A 303 18.90 16.73 19.51
CA ARG A 303 18.88 17.63 20.67
C ARG A 303 20.27 18.10 21.05
N THR A 304 21.25 17.21 21.09
CA THR A 304 22.64 17.55 21.43
C THR A 304 23.20 18.58 20.46
N LEU A 305 23.03 18.35 19.16
CA LEU A 305 23.53 19.27 18.14
C LEU A 305 22.78 20.63 18.15
N ARG A 306 21.46 20.62 18.34
CA ARG A 306 20.68 21.86 18.48
C ARG A 306 21.08 22.67 19.71
N ASN A 307 21.35 22.01 20.84
CA ASN A 307 21.80 22.66 22.07
C ASN A 307 23.19 23.28 21.88
N ALA A 308 24.02 22.72 21.01
CA ALA A 308 25.33 23.28 20.63
C ALA A 308 25.22 24.37 19.57
N GLY A 309 24.05 24.76 19.12
CA GLY A 309 23.84 25.81 18.13
C GLY A 309 24.03 25.38 16.68
N VAL A 310 23.93 24.10 16.40
CA VAL A 310 23.89 23.55 15.04
C VAL A 310 22.43 23.48 14.57
N PHE A 311 22.15 23.93 13.37
CA PHE A 311 20.83 23.74 12.76
C PHE A 311 20.68 22.28 12.34
N VAL A 312 19.68 21.58 12.89
CA VAL A 312 19.45 20.17 12.59
C VAL A 312 17.97 19.94 12.26
N SER A 313 17.73 19.45 11.07
CA SER A 313 16.44 18.89 10.67
C SER A 313 16.45 17.39 10.94
N ALA A 314 15.48 16.92 11.70
CA ALA A 314 15.36 15.50 11.99
C ALA A 314 14.31 14.87 11.09
N PHE A 315 14.60 13.69 10.60
CA PHE A 315 13.61 12.81 9.96
C PHE A 315 13.53 11.49 10.71
N GLU A 316 12.41 11.25 11.40
CA GLU A 316 12.16 10.00 12.13
C GLU A 316 10.69 9.60 11.98
N PRO A 317 10.38 8.75 10.99
CA PRO A 317 9.00 8.31 10.73
C PRO A 317 8.48 7.32 11.78
N TYR A 318 9.35 6.79 12.65
CA TYR A 318 9.01 5.77 13.64
C TYR A 318 9.41 6.20 15.06
N PHE A 319 9.13 7.45 15.38
CA PHE A 319 9.50 7.99 16.70
C PHE A 319 8.87 7.20 17.86
N VAL A 320 9.70 6.82 18.83
CA VAL A 320 9.28 6.15 20.06
C VAL A 320 9.70 6.95 21.28
N THR A 321 8.85 7.00 22.31
CA THR A 321 9.16 7.68 23.57
C THR A 321 9.70 6.70 24.61
N THR A 322 8.90 5.74 25.00
CA THR A 322 9.21 4.69 25.98
C THR A 322 8.73 3.36 25.44
N GLY A 323 9.55 2.33 25.54
CA GLY A 323 9.24 1.04 24.92
C GLY A 323 9.35 1.10 23.39
N ASP A 324 8.76 0.12 22.73
CA ASP A 324 8.85 -0.06 21.27
C ASP A 324 7.60 0.44 20.50
N THR A 325 6.69 1.12 21.19
CA THR A 325 5.48 1.63 20.59
C THR A 325 5.77 2.94 19.85
N ILE A 326 5.41 2.99 18.55
CA ILE A 326 5.54 4.18 17.72
C ILE A 326 4.54 5.23 18.19
N HIS A 327 5.05 6.43 18.47
CA HIS A 327 4.23 7.59 18.76
C HIS A 327 3.87 8.30 17.45
N LYS A 328 2.73 7.93 16.90
CA LYS A 328 2.28 8.32 15.56
C LYS A 328 2.22 9.83 15.34
N GLU A 329 1.54 10.57 16.25
CA GLU A 329 1.39 12.02 16.13
C GLU A 329 2.75 12.75 16.12
N LYS A 330 3.67 12.31 16.97
CA LYS A 330 5.01 12.88 17.03
C LYS A 330 5.85 12.54 15.80
N SER A 331 5.70 11.33 15.27
CA SER A 331 6.34 10.93 14.01
C SER A 331 5.88 11.81 12.85
N ILE A 332 4.56 12.07 12.78
CA ILE A 332 3.96 12.96 11.77
C ILE A 332 4.49 14.40 11.91
N GLU A 333 4.52 14.93 13.13
CA GLU A 333 5.06 16.27 13.40
C GLU A 333 6.51 16.41 12.92
N ILE A 334 7.36 15.43 13.27
CA ILE A 334 8.77 15.42 12.87
C ILE A 334 8.92 15.34 11.35
N ALA A 335 8.16 14.46 10.71
CA ALA A 335 8.22 14.28 9.27
C ALA A 335 7.73 15.52 8.51
N ASN A 336 6.60 16.12 8.93
CA ASN A 336 6.11 17.36 8.33
C ASN A 336 7.10 18.49 8.45
N LYS A 337 7.65 18.70 9.64
CA LYS A 337 8.64 19.74 9.86
C LYS A 337 9.84 19.60 8.92
N PHE A 338 10.35 18.37 8.75
CA PHE A 338 11.43 18.10 7.81
C PHE A 338 11.03 18.42 6.37
N LEU A 339 9.84 17.98 5.94
CA LEU A 339 9.36 18.24 4.59
C LEU A 339 9.16 19.74 4.31
N ASP A 340 8.60 20.47 5.28
CA ASP A 340 8.41 21.93 5.17
C ASP A 340 9.76 22.66 5.04
N GLU A 341 10.77 22.25 5.81
CA GLU A 341 12.12 22.80 5.74
C GLU A 341 12.77 22.53 4.35
N VAL A 342 12.62 21.32 3.81
CA VAL A 342 13.08 20.95 2.47
C VAL A 342 12.34 21.76 1.39
N GLU A 343 11.03 21.86 1.48
CA GLU A 343 10.20 22.61 0.52
C GLU A 343 10.47 24.13 0.56
N SER A 344 10.84 24.65 1.73
CA SER A 344 11.27 26.04 1.86
C SER A 344 12.66 26.34 1.28
N GLY A 345 13.33 25.32 0.74
CA GLY A 345 14.63 25.47 0.09
C GLY A 345 15.81 25.53 1.06
N VAL A 346 15.69 24.95 2.26
CA VAL A 346 16.82 24.83 3.18
C VAL A 346 17.90 23.95 2.54
N GLU A 347 19.09 24.51 2.35
CA GLU A 347 20.26 23.76 1.90
C GLU A 347 21.01 23.19 3.10
N TYR A 348 21.30 21.88 3.05
CA TYR A 348 22.03 21.19 4.10
C TYR A 348 23.48 20.95 3.70
N THR A 349 24.37 21.04 4.67
CA THR A 349 25.81 20.80 4.47
C THR A 349 26.17 19.32 4.63
N SER A 350 25.40 18.59 5.44
CA SER A 350 25.63 17.16 5.69
C SER A 350 24.34 16.42 6.06
N VAL A 351 24.33 15.14 5.75
CA VAL A 351 23.28 14.20 6.14
C VAL A 351 23.88 13.08 6.96
N PHE A 352 23.37 12.86 8.15
CA PHE A 352 23.70 11.73 9.00
C PHE A 352 22.67 10.66 8.92
N ILE A 353 23.13 9.45 8.63
CA ILE A 353 22.31 8.24 8.57
C ILE A 353 22.95 7.24 9.52
N SER A 354 22.39 7.12 10.73
CA SER A 354 22.92 6.25 11.76
C SER A 354 21.98 5.11 12.06
N SER A 355 22.47 3.88 11.91
CA SER A 355 21.73 2.66 12.28
C SER A 355 20.31 2.55 11.67
N VAL A 356 20.15 2.94 10.44
CA VAL A 356 18.87 2.95 9.71
C VAL A 356 18.66 1.66 8.91
N PHE A 357 19.63 0.75 8.95
CA PHE A 357 19.63 -0.51 8.19
C PHE A 357 19.45 -1.72 9.08
#